data_93e32e8188ee12d9cf1f3cffcd078cee
#
_entry.id   93e32e8188ee12d9cf1f3cffcd078cee
#
_cell.length_a   1.000
_cell.length_b   1.000
_cell.length_c   1.000
_cell.angle_alpha   90.00
_cell.angle_beta   90.00
_cell.angle_gamma   90.00
#
_symmetry.space_group_name_H-M   'P 1'
#
loop_
_entity.id
_entity.type
_entity.pdbx_description
1 polymer ?
#
loop_
_entity_poly.entity_id
_entity_poly.type
_entity_poly.pdbx_seq_one_letter_code
_entity_poly.pdbx_strand_id
1 'polypeptide(L)'
;MSGGIKNYYWDNLWGGDGFDVMPDKDDASWVFAMSQGGSVGRYNVKTGESWYVKPPAPDLKTTLRFNWNAAIAQDPFSNSTIYFGSQHLHRSTNKGASWEIISPDLSTNDSAKIDQRNNGGISIDITGAENFCTIMTIAPSSKDKNVIWAGTDDGNVQLTKDGGKTWTNFRGKIPGLPIGAWIPQIQASRFNAAEAFVVANDYRRGDFKPYIFRTNDFGKTWTRLVDEKKVIGYALCILQDPTEPNLIFAGTEQGLWVSLDNGVSFQQWKNGYPSVSTYDLAIQEREADLVIATFGRALWILDDIRPLRKLAANKGMLNKAFVAFDSRNVVQAQFRNAPGYEWSTWGIWDADNRPANAPISYFIKASSDTSTKAKKDSVVVKIYNDKNEVIRNLRWAADSGFNRAYWGMEE
;
A
#
# COMPACT_ATOMS: atom_id res chain seq x y z
N MET A 1 8.77 -20.16 -10.32
CA MET A 1 8.32 -21.56 -10.25
C MET A 1 7.42 -21.81 -11.44
N SER A 2 7.55 -22.90 -12.15
CA SER A 2 6.55 -23.34 -13.13
C SER A 2 5.33 -23.88 -12.38
N GLY A 3 4.13 -23.77 -12.90
CA GLY A 3 2.93 -24.34 -12.32
C GLY A 3 2.11 -23.41 -11.40
N GLY A 4 2.36 -22.11 -11.45
CA GLY A 4 1.54 -21.12 -10.73
C GLY A 4 1.83 -21.00 -9.23
N ILE A 5 1.12 -20.12 -8.56
CA ILE A 5 1.17 -19.91 -7.11
C ILE A 5 -0.03 -20.62 -6.50
N LYS A 6 0.21 -21.61 -5.66
CA LYS A 6 -0.84 -22.46 -5.07
C LYS A 6 -1.03 -22.17 -3.59
N ASN A 7 -2.22 -22.45 -3.06
CA ASN A 7 -2.57 -22.20 -1.66
C ASN A 7 -1.61 -22.86 -0.67
N TYR A 8 -1.10 -24.06 -0.96
CA TYR A 8 -0.21 -24.77 -0.06
C TYR A 8 1.23 -24.18 0.03
N TYR A 9 1.54 -23.15 -0.76
CA TYR A 9 2.78 -22.37 -0.58
C TYR A 9 2.66 -21.29 0.48
N TRP A 10 1.46 -21.07 1.04
CA TRP A 10 1.20 -20.05 2.03
C TRP A 10 1.17 -20.70 3.41
N ASP A 11 2.08 -20.29 4.27
CA ASP A 11 2.10 -20.74 5.66
C ASP A 11 1.18 -19.87 6.51
N ASN A 12 0.51 -20.51 7.50
CA ASN A 12 -0.21 -19.77 8.52
C ASN A 12 0.78 -19.29 9.57
N LEU A 13 1.03 -18.00 9.64
CA LEU A 13 2.00 -17.40 10.55
C LEU A 13 1.44 -17.12 11.94
N TRP A 14 0.14 -16.79 12.03
CA TRP A 14 -0.51 -16.41 13.29
C TRP A 14 -2.00 -16.74 13.27
N GLY A 15 -2.56 -17.18 14.39
CA GLY A 15 -3.96 -17.58 14.45
C GLY A 15 -4.91 -16.39 14.62
N GLY A 16 -6.16 -16.54 14.17
CA GLY A 16 -7.22 -15.53 14.21
C GLY A 16 -7.44 -14.83 12.87
N ASP A 17 -8.12 -13.67 12.89
CA ASP A 17 -8.26 -12.83 11.69
C ASP A 17 -6.93 -12.18 11.37
N GLY A 18 -6.46 -12.34 10.14
CA GLY A 18 -5.14 -11.83 9.73
C GLY A 18 -5.18 -10.35 9.40
N PHE A 19 -4.13 -9.64 9.83
CA PHE A 19 -3.90 -8.22 9.54
C PHE A 19 -2.46 -8.02 9.04
N ASP A 20 -1.76 -7.01 9.55
CA ASP A 20 -0.43 -6.67 9.07
C ASP A 20 0.59 -7.80 9.27
N VAL A 21 1.40 -8.00 8.23
CA VAL A 21 2.57 -8.88 8.24
C VAL A 21 3.79 -8.04 7.87
N MET A 22 4.76 -7.98 8.77
CA MET A 22 5.95 -7.15 8.59
C MET A 22 7.22 -8.02 8.71
N PRO A 23 7.90 -8.32 7.58
CA PRO A 23 9.17 -9.04 7.60
C PRO A 23 10.26 -8.25 8.35
N ASP A 24 11.07 -8.96 9.14
CA ASP A 24 12.22 -8.38 9.81
C ASP A 24 13.28 -7.94 8.77
N LYS A 25 13.81 -6.74 8.91
CA LYS A 25 14.77 -6.18 7.94
C LYS A 25 16.15 -6.86 7.97
N ASP A 26 16.53 -7.44 9.09
CA ASP A 26 17.83 -8.12 9.22
C ASP A 26 17.78 -9.56 8.73
N ASP A 27 16.64 -10.24 8.98
CA ASP A 27 16.46 -11.64 8.62
C ASP A 27 15.00 -11.90 8.23
N ALA A 28 14.73 -11.98 6.94
CA ALA A 28 13.40 -12.23 6.39
C ALA A 28 12.79 -13.60 6.77
N SER A 29 13.53 -14.47 7.45
CA SER A 29 12.95 -15.66 8.07
C SER A 29 12.12 -15.34 9.33
N TRP A 30 12.32 -14.17 9.92
CA TRP A 30 11.50 -13.65 11.00
C TRP A 30 10.47 -12.67 10.47
N VAL A 31 9.26 -12.75 10.96
CA VAL A 31 8.16 -11.84 10.62
C VAL A 31 7.38 -11.44 11.86
N PHE A 32 6.87 -10.23 11.88
CA PHE A 32 5.80 -9.86 12.79
C PHE A 32 4.48 -10.16 12.08
N ALA A 33 3.60 -10.90 12.73
CA ALA A 33 2.28 -11.22 12.23
C ALA A 33 1.24 -10.87 13.29
N MET A 34 0.11 -10.33 12.86
CA MET A 34 -0.89 -9.78 13.76
C MET A 34 -2.27 -10.37 13.49
N SER A 35 -3.04 -10.58 14.56
CA SER A 35 -4.47 -10.82 14.52
C SER A 35 -5.23 -9.75 15.30
N GLN A 36 -6.55 -9.90 15.39
CA GLN A 36 -7.46 -8.90 15.95
C GLN A 36 -7.08 -8.40 17.34
N GLY A 37 -7.41 -7.13 17.61
CA GLY A 37 -7.26 -6.53 18.93
C GLY A 37 -5.80 -6.41 19.39
N GLY A 38 -4.87 -6.27 18.44
CA GLY A 38 -3.45 -6.11 18.71
C GLY A 38 -2.75 -7.39 19.20
N SER A 39 -3.31 -8.56 18.93
CA SER A 39 -2.60 -9.83 19.13
C SER A 39 -1.48 -9.94 18.11
N VAL A 40 -0.24 -9.67 18.52
CA VAL A 40 0.93 -9.63 17.66
C VAL A 40 2.00 -10.60 18.16
N GLY A 41 2.54 -11.36 17.22
CA GLY A 41 3.65 -12.28 17.42
C GLY A 41 4.81 -12.01 16.49
N ARG A 42 5.98 -12.47 16.88
CA ARG A 42 7.17 -12.59 16.04
C ARG A 42 7.41 -14.06 15.75
N TYR A 43 7.39 -14.43 14.48
CA TYR A 43 7.39 -15.82 14.04
C TYR A 43 8.58 -16.09 13.10
N ASN A 44 9.24 -17.23 13.26
CA ASN A 44 10.30 -17.68 12.36
C ASN A 44 9.75 -18.73 11.37
N VAL A 45 9.68 -18.38 10.09
CA VAL A 45 9.11 -19.23 9.04
C VAL A 45 9.94 -20.49 8.74
N LYS A 46 11.22 -20.54 9.17
CA LYS A 46 12.09 -21.71 8.97
C LYS A 46 12.03 -22.70 10.12
N THR A 47 11.93 -22.21 11.35
CA THR A 47 12.01 -23.05 12.56
C THR A 47 10.66 -23.29 13.22
N GLY A 48 9.64 -22.45 12.93
CA GLY A 48 8.35 -22.45 13.62
C GLY A 48 8.40 -21.80 15.00
N GLU A 49 9.53 -21.25 15.42
CA GLU A 49 9.65 -20.54 16.68
C GLU A 49 8.79 -19.28 16.68
N SER A 50 8.05 -19.04 17.78
CA SER A 50 7.17 -17.87 17.88
C SER A 50 7.20 -17.25 19.27
N TRP A 51 7.06 -15.92 19.30
CA TRP A 51 7.06 -15.10 20.49
C TRP A 51 5.88 -14.15 20.48
N TYR A 52 5.09 -14.14 21.56
CA TYR A 52 4.04 -13.15 21.73
C TYR A 52 4.68 -11.83 22.18
N VAL A 53 4.50 -10.76 21.40
CA VAL A 53 5.22 -9.50 21.61
C VAL A 53 4.30 -8.28 21.79
N LYS A 54 3.03 -8.49 22.14
CA LYS A 54 2.08 -7.40 22.40
C LYS A 54 2.55 -6.52 23.55
N PRO A 55 2.48 -5.17 23.47
CA PRO A 55 2.79 -4.29 24.58
C PRO A 55 1.92 -4.60 25.82
N PRO A 56 2.52 -4.77 27.00
CA PRO A 56 1.77 -4.93 28.24
C PRO A 56 1.18 -3.59 28.71
N ALA A 57 0.11 -3.64 29.50
CA ALA A 57 -0.37 -2.46 30.21
C ALA A 57 0.70 -1.95 31.19
N PRO A 58 0.87 -0.62 31.30
CA PRO A 58 1.91 -0.03 32.17
C PRO A 58 1.65 -0.27 33.66
N ASP A 59 0.40 -0.47 34.04
CA ASP A 59 -0.04 -0.75 35.39
C ASP A 59 -1.38 -1.50 35.41
N LEU A 60 -1.85 -1.88 36.58
CA LEU A 60 -3.11 -2.61 36.76
C LEU A 60 -4.38 -1.77 36.57
N LYS A 61 -4.26 -0.45 36.46
CA LYS A 61 -5.39 0.46 36.30
C LYS A 61 -5.61 0.89 34.85
N THR A 62 -4.55 0.83 34.04
CA THR A 62 -4.60 1.24 32.64
C THR A 62 -5.07 0.10 31.75
N THR A 63 -6.23 0.27 31.14
CA THR A 63 -6.69 -0.63 30.08
C THR A 63 -6.19 -0.13 28.72
N LEU A 64 -5.38 -0.94 28.03
CA LEU A 64 -4.97 -0.64 26.67
C LEU A 64 -6.06 -1.04 25.69
N ARG A 65 -6.44 -0.10 24.84
CA ARG A 65 -7.38 -0.29 23.73
C ARG A 65 -6.60 -0.47 22.44
N PHE A 66 -6.79 -1.59 21.77
CA PHE A 66 -6.20 -1.85 20.46
C PHE A 66 -7.32 -1.93 19.43
N ASN A 67 -7.14 -1.31 18.29
CA ASN A 67 -8.08 -1.47 17.17
C ASN A 67 -8.20 -2.95 16.79
N TRP A 68 -9.28 -3.31 16.11
CA TRP A 68 -9.40 -4.62 15.48
C TRP A 68 -8.18 -4.89 14.59
N ASN A 69 -7.84 -3.94 13.72
CA ASN A 69 -6.59 -3.86 12.97
C ASN A 69 -5.66 -2.81 13.64
N ALA A 70 -4.94 -3.21 14.68
CA ALA A 70 -4.02 -2.31 15.39
C ALA A 70 -2.81 -1.97 14.52
N ALA A 71 -2.34 -0.73 14.63
CA ALA A 71 -1.23 -0.25 13.82
C ALA A 71 0.13 -0.79 14.29
N ILE A 72 0.95 -1.25 13.34
CA ILE A 72 2.36 -1.60 13.54
C ILE A 72 3.21 -0.88 12.50
N ALA A 73 4.40 -0.42 12.87
CA ALA A 73 5.34 0.20 11.93
C ALA A 73 6.80 -0.11 12.30
N GLN A 74 7.62 -0.29 11.27
CA GLN A 74 9.06 -0.44 11.41
C GLN A 74 9.73 0.94 11.41
N ASP A 75 10.67 1.17 12.33
CA ASP A 75 11.51 2.36 12.30
C ASP A 75 12.41 2.37 11.05
N PRO A 76 12.44 3.48 10.28
CA PRO A 76 13.28 3.56 9.09
C PRO A 76 14.80 3.62 9.37
N PHE A 77 15.21 4.02 10.57
CA PHE A 77 16.62 4.24 10.96
C PHE A 77 17.20 3.11 11.80
N SER A 78 16.34 2.23 12.33
CA SER A 78 16.77 1.14 13.21
C SER A 78 16.01 -0.14 12.89
N ASN A 79 16.72 -1.19 12.51
CA ASN A 79 16.11 -2.48 12.19
C ASN A 79 15.55 -3.21 13.42
N SER A 80 15.99 -2.84 14.64
CA SER A 80 15.48 -3.41 15.89
C SER A 80 14.31 -2.63 16.50
N THR A 81 14.04 -1.43 15.99
CA THR A 81 13.00 -0.55 16.54
C THR A 81 11.70 -0.71 15.77
N ILE A 82 10.62 -0.97 16.50
CA ILE A 82 9.25 -1.04 15.98
C ILE A 82 8.31 -0.20 16.83
N TYR A 83 7.24 0.27 16.21
CA TYR A 83 6.16 1.01 16.85
C TYR A 83 4.87 0.21 16.81
N PHE A 84 4.06 0.34 17.87
CA PHE A 84 2.75 -0.33 17.95
C PHE A 84 1.70 0.60 18.56
N GLY A 85 0.47 0.56 18.04
CA GLY A 85 -0.59 1.47 18.43
C GLY A 85 -1.66 0.83 19.30
N SER A 86 -1.83 1.36 20.53
CA SER A 86 -3.07 1.26 21.29
C SER A 86 -3.80 2.62 21.19
N GLN A 87 -4.34 3.18 22.28
CA GLN A 87 -4.60 4.63 22.39
C GLN A 87 -3.30 5.41 22.60
N HIS A 88 -2.24 4.72 22.98
CA HIS A 88 -0.87 5.26 23.12
C HIS A 88 0.02 4.71 22.01
N LEU A 89 1.04 5.48 21.65
CA LEU A 89 2.10 4.98 20.80
C LEU A 89 3.17 4.29 21.66
N HIS A 90 3.39 3.01 21.39
CA HIS A 90 4.42 2.20 22.00
C HIS A 90 5.62 2.10 21.09
N ARG A 91 6.83 2.13 21.66
CA ARG A 91 8.09 1.89 20.98
C ARG A 91 8.83 0.73 21.62
N SER A 92 9.33 -0.19 20.81
CA SER A 92 10.29 -1.20 21.21
C SER A 92 11.58 -0.99 20.44
N THR A 93 12.73 -1.04 21.12
CA THR A 93 14.05 -0.97 20.50
C THR A 93 14.72 -2.33 20.36
N ASN A 94 14.03 -3.40 20.72
CA ASN A 94 14.53 -4.77 20.76
C ASN A 94 13.52 -5.78 20.16
N LYS A 95 12.87 -5.39 19.04
CA LYS A 95 11.99 -6.25 18.25
C LYS A 95 10.81 -6.81 19.05
N GLY A 96 10.26 -6.02 19.98
CA GLY A 96 9.08 -6.38 20.78
C GLY A 96 9.36 -7.09 22.09
N ALA A 97 10.64 -7.32 22.46
CA ALA A 97 10.97 -7.96 23.74
C ALA A 97 10.65 -7.05 24.97
N SER A 98 10.69 -5.74 24.79
CA SER A 98 10.20 -4.76 25.78
C SER A 98 9.65 -3.52 25.09
N TRP A 99 8.81 -2.77 25.80
CA TRP A 99 8.08 -1.64 25.26
C TRP A 99 8.13 -0.43 26.20
N GLU A 100 8.13 0.76 25.62
CA GLU A 100 7.91 2.02 26.30
C GLU A 100 6.75 2.78 25.66
N ILE A 101 5.98 3.50 26.45
CA ILE A 101 4.93 4.41 25.96
C ILE A 101 5.61 5.76 25.67
N ILE A 102 5.49 6.25 24.42
CA ILE A 102 6.10 7.50 23.96
C ILE A 102 5.05 8.56 23.59
N SER A 103 3.81 8.42 24.04
CA SER A 103 2.77 9.41 23.81
C SER A 103 1.75 9.45 24.96
N PRO A 104 1.04 10.58 25.13
CA PRO A 104 -0.25 10.57 25.83
C PRO A 104 -1.27 9.71 25.08
N ASP A 105 -2.52 9.65 25.56
CA ASP A 105 -3.65 9.14 24.76
C ASP A 105 -3.81 10.05 23.54
N LEU A 106 -3.60 9.49 22.33
CA LEU A 106 -3.66 10.24 21.06
C LEU A 106 -5.07 10.27 20.47
N SER A 107 -6.00 9.51 21.04
CA SER A 107 -7.42 9.47 20.66
C SER A 107 -8.22 10.62 21.26
N THR A 108 -9.52 10.67 21.03
CA THR A 108 -10.41 11.61 21.73
C THR A 108 -10.72 11.18 23.15
N ASN A 109 -10.48 9.91 23.48
CA ASN A 109 -10.83 9.29 24.77
C ASN A 109 -12.30 9.50 25.15
N ASP A 110 -13.20 9.46 24.16
CA ASP A 110 -14.64 9.65 24.35
C ASP A 110 -15.25 8.46 25.10
N SER A 111 -15.56 8.66 26.37
CA SER A 111 -16.07 7.60 27.25
C SER A 111 -17.38 6.96 26.75
N ALA A 112 -18.23 7.71 26.08
CA ALA A 112 -19.48 7.20 25.50
C ALA A 112 -19.24 6.23 24.35
N LYS A 113 -18.14 6.46 23.59
CA LYS A 113 -17.76 5.62 22.45
C LYS A 113 -16.84 4.45 22.83
N ILE A 114 -16.16 4.56 23.96
CA ILE A 114 -15.32 3.47 24.50
C ILE A 114 -16.18 2.39 25.14
N ASP A 115 -17.36 2.71 25.66
CA ASP A 115 -18.28 1.72 26.22
C ASP A 115 -18.80 0.80 25.11
N GLN A 116 -18.32 -0.43 25.09
CA GLN A 116 -18.68 -1.43 24.10
C GLN A 116 -20.18 -1.70 24.05
N ARG A 117 -20.91 -1.53 25.15
CA ARG A 117 -22.37 -1.65 25.19
C ARG A 117 -23.09 -0.60 24.36
N ASN A 118 -22.43 0.53 24.12
CA ASN A 118 -22.87 1.59 23.21
C ASN A 118 -22.23 1.47 21.82
N ASN A 119 -21.68 0.30 21.48
CA ASN A 119 -21.04 -0.07 20.24
C ASN A 119 -19.83 0.77 19.80
N GLY A 120 -19.26 1.59 20.69
CA GLY A 120 -18.08 2.41 20.40
C GLY A 120 -18.19 3.29 19.14
N GLY A 121 -19.41 3.51 18.63
CA GLY A 121 -19.65 4.21 17.38
C GLY A 121 -19.42 3.36 16.11
N ILE A 122 -19.27 2.04 16.22
CA ILE A 122 -19.06 1.12 15.10
C ILE A 122 -20.40 0.56 14.60
N SER A 123 -20.97 -0.40 15.32
CA SER A 123 -22.26 -1.01 15.02
C SER A 123 -22.90 -1.60 16.27
N ILE A 124 -24.22 -1.83 16.22
CA ILE A 124 -24.98 -2.29 17.38
C ILE A 124 -24.69 -3.74 17.78
N ASP A 125 -24.07 -4.49 16.90
CA ASP A 125 -23.79 -5.93 17.01
C ASP A 125 -22.32 -6.26 17.29
N ILE A 126 -21.54 -5.28 17.78
CA ILE A 126 -20.14 -5.54 18.14
C ILE A 126 -20.04 -6.65 19.19
N THR A 127 -19.02 -7.49 19.05
CA THR A 127 -18.83 -8.68 19.88
C THR A 127 -18.01 -8.43 21.15
N GLY A 128 -17.56 -7.19 21.37
CA GLY A 128 -16.68 -6.81 22.48
C GLY A 128 -15.18 -6.94 22.16
N ALA A 129 -14.83 -7.39 20.97
CA ALA A 129 -13.45 -7.40 20.49
C ALA A 129 -13.06 -6.08 19.82
N GLU A 130 -14.04 -5.37 19.29
CA GLU A 130 -13.87 -4.08 18.63
C GLU A 130 -13.70 -2.98 19.69
N ASN A 131 -12.59 -2.29 19.61
CA ASN A 131 -12.32 -1.10 20.41
C ASN A 131 -12.36 0.15 19.55
N PHE A 132 -12.82 1.25 20.13
CA PHE A 132 -12.82 2.57 19.55
C PHE A 132 -11.92 3.52 20.33
N CYS A 133 -11.58 4.68 19.77
CA CYS A 133 -10.58 5.61 20.29
C CYS A 133 -9.19 4.94 20.35
N THR A 134 -8.73 4.48 19.20
CA THR A 134 -7.49 3.72 19.03
C THR A 134 -6.66 4.25 17.86
N ILE A 135 -5.35 3.98 17.89
CA ILE A 135 -4.46 4.29 16.77
C ILE A 135 -4.64 3.23 15.68
N MET A 136 -4.93 3.67 14.46
CA MET A 136 -5.08 2.84 13.27
C MET A 136 -3.87 2.87 12.33
N THR A 137 -3.07 3.92 12.39
CA THR A 137 -1.93 4.09 11.50
C THR A 137 -0.79 4.82 12.19
N ILE A 138 0.43 4.37 11.90
CA ILE A 138 1.68 4.95 12.41
C ILE A 138 2.60 5.13 11.21
N ALA A 139 3.07 6.35 10.98
CA ALA A 139 3.93 6.69 9.86
C ALA A 139 5.20 7.42 10.32
N PRO A 140 6.26 6.69 10.71
CA PRO A 140 7.54 7.28 11.01
C PRO A 140 8.20 7.82 9.73
N SER A 141 8.76 9.01 9.79
CA SER A 141 9.48 9.61 8.67
C SER A 141 10.78 8.87 8.39
N SER A 142 11.08 8.63 7.12
CA SER A 142 12.39 8.10 6.70
C SER A 142 13.46 9.20 6.51
N LYS A 143 13.10 10.48 6.75
CA LYS A 143 13.99 11.64 6.59
C LYS A 143 14.39 12.28 7.91
N ASP A 144 13.59 12.10 8.95
CA ASP A 144 13.88 12.59 10.30
C ASP A 144 13.35 11.60 11.33
N LYS A 145 14.27 11.01 12.11
CA LYS A 145 13.96 10.00 13.13
C LYS A 145 13.06 10.48 14.27
N ASN A 146 12.93 11.78 14.43
CA ASN A 146 12.08 12.39 15.46
C ASN A 146 10.66 12.64 14.99
N VAL A 147 10.39 12.52 13.70
CA VAL A 147 9.08 12.81 13.08
C VAL A 147 8.28 11.52 12.95
N ILE A 148 7.14 11.49 13.64
CA ILE A 148 6.19 10.38 13.57
C ILE A 148 4.77 10.95 13.47
N TRP A 149 4.02 10.46 12.51
CA TRP A 149 2.59 10.72 12.36
C TRP A 149 1.79 9.55 12.92
N ALA A 150 0.64 9.83 13.49
CA ALA A 150 -0.32 8.82 13.92
C ALA A 150 -1.75 9.27 13.58
N GLY A 151 -2.59 8.31 13.17
CA GLY A 151 -4.00 8.52 12.87
C GLY A 151 -4.87 7.59 13.69
N THR A 152 -6.08 8.04 14.06
CA THR A 152 -7.00 7.29 14.91
C THR A 152 -8.34 7.03 14.21
N ASP A 153 -9.07 6.03 14.71
CA ASP A 153 -10.42 5.67 14.25
C ASP A 153 -11.48 6.72 14.61
N ASP A 154 -11.18 7.60 15.53
CA ASP A 154 -12.07 8.69 15.97
C ASP A 154 -11.68 10.05 15.38
N GLY A 155 -10.78 10.07 14.39
CA GLY A 155 -10.51 11.21 13.53
C GLY A 155 -9.44 12.19 14.00
N ASN A 156 -8.53 11.77 14.87
CA ASN A 156 -7.35 12.55 15.16
C ASN A 156 -6.22 12.24 14.16
N VAL A 157 -5.57 13.30 13.69
CA VAL A 157 -4.27 13.25 13.03
C VAL A 157 -3.28 13.89 13.96
N GLN A 158 -2.27 13.16 14.37
CA GLN A 158 -1.30 13.54 15.38
C GLN A 158 0.12 13.56 14.81
N LEU A 159 0.95 14.48 15.24
CA LEU A 159 2.35 14.61 14.84
C LEU A 159 3.24 14.89 16.03
N THR A 160 4.32 14.13 16.15
CA THR A 160 5.48 14.50 16.95
C THR A 160 6.66 14.88 16.05
N LYS A 161 7.51 15.82 16.50
CA LYS A 161 8.77 16.21 15.85
C LYS A 161 9.97 16.11 16.78
N ASP A 162 9.79 15.47 17.92
CA ASP A 162 10.79 15.33 18.97
C ASP A 162 10.86 13.90 19.54
N GLY A 163 10.44 12.92 18.72
CA GLY A 163 10.52 11.49 19.06
C GLY A 163 9.50 11.06 20.12
N GLY A 164 8.36 11.75 20.20
CA GLY A 164 7.25 11.39 21.08
C GLY A 164 7.14 12.23 22.36
N LYS A 165 8.03 13.20 22.58
CA LYS A 165 7.97 14.04 23.79
C LYS A 165 6.79 15.00 23.78
N THR A 166 6.49 15.60 22.61
CA THR A 166 5.32 16.46 22.39
C THR A 166 4.54 16.04 21.16
N TRP A 167 3.23 16.29 21.19
CA TRP A 167 2.32 15.91 20.12
C TRP A 167 1.43 17.09 19.73
N THR A 168 1.22 17.27 18.42
CA THR A 168 0.31 18.27 17.84
C THR A 168 -0.89 17.56 17.24
N ASN A 169 -2.10 17.91 17.67
CA ASN A 169 -3.35 17.37 17.13
C ASN A 169 -3.91 18.31 16.05
N PHE A 170 -4.26 17.73 14.90
CA PHE A 170 -4.86 18.44 13.75
C PHE A 170 -6.37 18.24 13.62
N ARG A 171 -7.04 17.63 14.60
CA ARG A 171 -8.50 17.48 14.60
C ARG A 171 -9.19 18.83 14.36
N GLY A 172 -10.06 18.91 13.35
CA GLY A 172 -10.76 20.14 12.97
C GLY A 172 -9.88 21.23 12.32
N LYS A 173 -8.59 20.94 12.08
CA LYS A 173 -7.65 21.89 11.45
C LYS A 173 -7.32 21.54 10.00
N ILE A 174 -7.81 20.41 9.49
CA ILE A 174 -7.66 20.01 8.10
C ILE A 174 -8.91 20.44 7.34
N PRO A 175 -8.83 21.44 6.44
CA PRO A 175 -10.01 22.00 5.78
C PRO A 175 -10.72 20.94 4.93
N GLY A 176 -12.01 20.74 5.17
CA GLY A 176 -12.85 19.78 4.43
C GLY A 176 -12.72 18.31 4.87
N LEU A 177 -11.96 18.03 5.93
CA LEU A 177 -11.98 16.72 6.59
C LEU A 177 -13.13 16.70 7.60
N PRO A 178 -14.10 15.75 7.49
CA PRO A 178 -15.18 15.62 8.48
C PRO A 178 -14.62 15.25 9.85
N ILE A 179 -15.07 15.97 10.89
CA ILE A 179 -14.65 15.67 12.27
C ILE A 179 -15.11 14.27 12.65
N GLY A 180 -14.17 13.44 13.12
CA GLY A 180 -14.43 12.05 13.52
C GLY A 180 -14.44 11.07 12.36
N ALA A 181 -14.08 11.47 11.14
CA ALA A 181 -13.81 10.53 10.06
C ALA A 181 -12.61 9.64 10.42
N TRP A 182 -12.68 8.37 10.12
CA TRP A 182 -11.61 7.42 10.39
C TRP A 182 -10.37 7.79 9.56
N ILE A 183 -9.19 7.63 10.17
CA ILE A 183 -7.89 7.86 9.52
C ILE A 183 -7.21 6.49 9.32
N PRO A 184 -7.59 5.73 8.27
CA PRO A 184 -7.08 4.39 8.07
C PRO A 184 -5.60 4.36 7.70
N GLN A 185 -5.10 5.44 7.06
CA GLN A 185 -3.70 5.48 6.66
C GLN A 185 -3.15 6.90 6.69
N ILE A 186 -1.91 7.01 7.16
CA ILE A 186 -1.02 8.15 6.93
C ILE A 186 0.25 7.61 6.29
N GLN A 187 0.73 8.28 5.26
CA GLN A 187 2.04 8.00 4.66
C GLN A 187 2.95 9.21 4.81
N ALA A 188 4.04 9.06 5.55
CA ALA A 188 5.13 10.02 5.54
C ALA A 188 5.92 9.92 4.23
N SER A 189 6.21 11.05 3.59
CA SER A 189 6.94 11.07 2.33
C SER A 189 8.39 10.62 2.50
N ARG A 190 8.89 9.88 1.52
CA ARG A 190 10.31 9.50 1.46
C ARG A 190 11.21 10.61 0.90
N PHE A 191 10.65 11.74 0.51
CA PHE A 191 11.39 12.84 -0.12
C PHE A 191 11.57 14.05 0.79
N ASN A 192 10.60 14.29 1.68
CA ASN A 192 10.60 15.46 2.59
C ASN A 192 10.02 15.09 3.95
N ALA A 193 10.77 15.35 5.02
CA ALA A 193 10.32 15.07 6.40
C ALA A 193 9.04 15.83 6.77
N ALA A 194 8.81 17.00 6.16
CA ALA A 194 7.65 17.85 6.42
C ALA A 194 6.39 17.42 5.65
N GLU A 195 6.54 16.46 4.72
CA GLU A 195 5.46 16.02 3.84
C GLU A 195 4.82 14.75 4.36
N ALA A 196 3.49 14.75 4.37
CA ALA A 196 2.69 13.56 4.65
C ALA A 196 1.38 13.59 3.87
N PHE A 197 0.88 12.39 3.60
CA PHE A 197 -0.44 12.16 3.02
C PHE A 197 -1.35 11.55 4.09
N VAL A 198 -2.58 12.04 4.18
CA VAL A 198 -3.59 11.55 5.12
C VAL A 198 -4.78 11.05 4.31
N VAL A 199 -5.12 9.79 4.49
CA VAL A 199 -6.34 9.19 3.98
C VAL A 199 -7.38 9.19 5.08
N ALA A 200 -8.61 9.57 4.74
CA ALA A 200 -9.73 9.46 5.64
C ALA A 200 -10.95 8.89 4.92
N ASN A 201 -11.83 8.25 5.67
CA ASN A 201 -13.13 7.84 5.17
C ASN A 201 -14.20 7.97 6.26
N ASP A 202 -15.43 8.12 5.80
CA ASP A 202 -16.58 8.36 6.67
C ASP A 202 -17.81 7.55 6.25
N TYR A 203 -17.60 6.48 5.48
CA TYR A 203 -18.67 5.65 4.97
C TYR A 203 -19.55 5.03 6.06
N ARG A 204 -18.99 4.81 7.26
CA ARG A 204 -19.73 4.32 8.42
C ARG A 204 -20.82 5.28 8.89
N ARG A 205 -20.70 6.58 8.54
CA ARG A 205 -21.70 7.61 8.79
C ARG A 205 -22.46 8.03 7.52
N GLY A 206 -22.34 7.23 6.43
CA GLY A 206 -23.05 7.45 5.16
C GLY A 206 -22.41 8.47 4.24
N ASP A 207 -21.17 8.92 4.50
CA ASP A 207 -20.42 9.79 3.59
C ASP A 207 -19.39 8.98 2.79
N PHE A 208 -19.70 8.73 1.52
CA PHE A 208 -18.90 7.92 0.61
C PHE A 208 -17.90 8.71 -0.23
N LYS A 209 -17.66 9.97 0.09
CA LYS A 209 -16.72 10.83 -0.62
C LYS A 209 -15.26 10.39 -0.37
N PRO A 210 -14.38 10.55 -1.38
CA PRO A 210 -12.95 10.34 -1.19
C PRO A 210 -12.32 11.50 -0.41
N TYR A 211 -11.50 11.15 0.58
CA TYR A 211 -10.76 12.10 1.39
C TYR A 211 -9.28 11.72 1.41
N ILE A 212 -8.45 12.44 0.65
CA ILE A 212 -7.00 12.35 0.68
C ILE A 212 -6.45 13.77 0.77
N PHE A 213 -5.63 14.00 1.78
CA PHE A 213 -5.01 15.30 2.05
C PHE A 213 -3.50 15.18 2.04
N ARG A 214 -2.83 16.26 1.71
CA ARG A 214 -1.38 16.39 1.73
C ARG A 214 -0.97 17.64 2.47
N THR A 215 0.08 17.55 3.27
CA THR A 215 0.83 18.66 3.85
C THR A 215 2.28 18.60 3.39
N ASN A 216 2.94 19.75 3.24
CA ASN A 216 4.38 19.86 2.93
C ASN A 216 5.15 20.62 4.01
N ASP A 217 4.52 20.97 5.11
CA ASP A 217 5.01 21.92 6.10
C ASP A 217 4.68 21.51 7.55
N PHE A 218 4.68 20.20 7.80
CA PHE A 218 4.34 19.60 9.09
C PHE A 218 2.90 19.94 9.55
N GLY A 219 1.96 19.97 8.64
CA GLY A 219 0.54 20.18 8.93
C GLY A 219 0.14 21.64 9.16
N LYS A 220 0.99 22.64 8.87
CA LYS A 220 0.61 24.05 8.92
C LYS A 220 -0.41 24.38 7.83
N THR A 221 -0.24 23.80 6.65
CA THR A 221 -1.19 23.90 5.53
C THR A 221 -1.53 22.53 4.97
N TRP A 222 -2.74 22.42 4.41
CA TRP A 222 -3.26 21.17 3.85
C TRP A 222 -3.89 21.40 2.49
N THR A 223 -3.64 20.50 1.56
CA THR A 223 -4.25 20.44 0.24
C THR A 223 -5.06 19.17 0.11
N ARG A 224 -6.35 19.27 -0.23
CA ARG A 224 -7.17 18.12 -0.60
C ARG A 224 -6.81 17.70 -2.03
N LEU A 225 -6.35 16.46 -2.21
CA LEU A 225 -5.89 15.95 -3.52
C LEU A 225 -7.05 15.44 -4.37
N VAL A 226 -8.08 14.86 -3.75
CA VAL A 226 -9.19 14.19 -4.43
C VAL A 226 -10.53 14.73 -3.99
N ASP A 227 -11.47 14.74 -4.92
CA ASP A 227 -12.89 14.96 -4.73
C ASP A 227 -13.69 13.99 -5.60
N GLU A 228 -15.02 14.02 -5.52
CA GLU A 228 -15.91 13.10 -6.23
C GLU A 228 -15.86 13.26 -7.76
N LYS A 229 -15.26 14.34 -8.28
CA LYS A 229 -15.07 14.57 -9.72
C LYS A 229 -13.79 13.92 -10.23
N LYS A 230 -12.78 13.82 -9.37
CA LYS A 230 -11.47 13.24 -9.70
C LYS A 230 -11.39 11.75 -9.45
N VAL A 231 -12.01 11.28 -8.35
CA VAL A 231 -11.90 9.91 -7.87
C VAL A 231 -13.25 9.42 -7.36
N ILE A 232 -13.65 8.22 -7.74
CA ILE A 232 -14.93 7.63 -7.36
C ILE A 232 -14.75 6.68 -6.17
N GLY A 233 -15.71 6.70 -5.23
CA GLY A 233 -15.73 5.88 -4.02
C GLY A 233 -14.86 6.47 -2.89
N TYR A 234 -15.13 6.07 -1.66
CA TYR A 234 -14.35 6.53 -0.51
C TYR A 234 -12.91 5.99 -0.56
N ALA A 235 -11.98 6.80 -0.07
CA ALA A 235 -10.56 6.47 -0.08
C ALA A 235 -10.21 5.46 1.04
N LEU A 236 -9.32 4.52 0.72
CA LEU A 236 -8.85 3.47 1.63
C LEU A 236 -7.34 3.57 1.87
N CYS A 237 -6.56 3.79 0.81
CA CYS A 237 -5.11 3.89 0.91
C CYS A 237 -4.52 4.85 -0.12
N ILE A 238 -3.29 5.27 0.13
CA ILE A 238 -2.44 6.04 -0.79
C ILE A 238 -1.01 5.51 -0.72
N LEU A 239 -0.30 5.56 -1.84
CA LEU A 239 1.10 5.20 -1.92
C LEU A 239 1.84 6.14 -2.88
N GLN A 240 2.71 6.99 -2.34
CA GLN A 240 3.70 7.71 -3.14
C GLN A 240 4.83 6.74 -3.50
N ASP A 241 5.21 6.69 -4.78
CA ASP A 241 6.32 5.83 -5.22
C ASP A 241 7.62 6.22 -4.49
N PRO A 242 8.38 5.23 -3.98
CA PRO A 242 9.59 5.52 -3.18
C PRO A 242 10.74 6.12 -3.99
N THR A 243 10.66 6.12 -5.32
CA THR A 243 11.71 6.57 -6.25
C THR A 243 11.31 7.81 -7.05
N GLU A 244 10.02 7.93 -7.41
CA GLU A 244 9.49 9.03 -8.22
C GLU A 244 8.36 9.75 -7.46
N PRO A 245 8.59 10.96 -6.91
CA PRO A 245 7.62 11.65 -6.08
C PRO A 245 6.33 12.04 -6.81
N ASN A 246 6.37 12.18 -8.13
CA ASN A 246 5.20 12.53 -8.92
C ASN A 246 4.27 11.35 -9.20
N LEU A 247 4.75 10.11 -8.99
CA LEU A 247 3.95 8.90 -9.15
C LEU A 247 3.25 8.55 -7.84
N ILE A 248 1.94 8.64 -7.84
CA ILE A 248 1.10 8.32 -6.66
C ILE A 248 0.02 7.34 -7.08
N PHE A 249 -0.20 6.34 -6.25
CA PHE A 249 -1.30 5.39 -6.36
C PHE A 249 -2.29 5.65 -5.23
N ALA A 250 -3.58 5.52 -5.50
CA ALA A 250 -4.63 5.61 -4.50
C ALA A 250 -5.62 4.46 -4.67
N GLY A 251 -5.97 3.83 -3.57
CA GLY A 251 -6.99 2.79 -3.50
C GLY A 251 -8.30 3.36 -2.98
N THR A 252 -9.40 3.02 -3.64
CA THR A 252 -10.76 3.35 -3.21
C THR A 252 -11.65 2.12 -3.21
N GLU A 253 -12.87 2.27 -2.73
CA GLU A 253 -13.92 1.25 -2.87
C GLU A 253 -14.12 0.81 -4.33
N GLN A 254 -13.89 1.70 -5.31
CA GLN A 254 -14.16 1.48 -6.73
C GLN A 254 -12.91 1.18 -7.57
N GLY A 255 -11.77 0.91 -6.94
CA GLY A 255 -10.57 0.47 -7.66
C GLY A 255 -9.29 1.24 -7.36
N LEU A 256 -8.32 1.03 -8.25
CA LEU A 256 -7.01 1.65 -8.24
C LEU A 256 -7.00 2.91 -9.09
N TRP A 257 -6.40 3.97 -8.57
CA TRP A 257 -6.20 5.25 -9.23
C TRP A 257 -4.72 5.60 -9.27
N VAL A 258 -4.29 6.20 -10.36
CA VAL A 258 -2.88 6.56 -10.60
C VAL A 258 -2.78 8.04 -10.94
N SER A 259 -1.86 8.72 -10.28
CA SER A 259 -1.42 10.08 -10.60
C SER A 259 0.02 10.05 -11.11
N LEU A 260 0.27 10.75 -12.21
CA LEU A 260 1.61 10.96 -12.79
C LEU A 260 2.09 12.41 -12.58
N ASP A 261 1.42 13.18 -11.74
CA ASP A 261 1.62 14.61 -11.60
C ASP A 261 1.56 15.09 -10.15
N ASN A 262 1.99 14.21 -9.23
CA ASN A 262 2.06 14.52 -7.80
C ASN A 262 0.67 14.83 -7.18
N GLY A 263 -0.37 14.07 -7.59
CA GLY A 263 -1.71 14.19 -7.03
C GLY A 263 -2.56 15.34 -7.58
N VAL A 264 -2.12 16.04 -8.63
CA VAL A 264 -2.94 17.08 -9.28
C VAL A 264 -4.12 16.47 -10.02
N SER A 265 -3.87 15.36 -10.75
CA SER A 265 -4.91 14.59 -11.43
C SER A 265 -4.76 13.10 -11.13
N PHE A 266 -5.88 12.37 -11.21
CA PHE A 266 -5.91 10.92 -11.05
C PHE A 266 -6.66 10.28 -12.21
N GLN A 267 -6.17 9.13 -12.65
CA GLN A 267 -6.80 8.30 -13.67
C GLN A 267 -7.04 6.90 -13.10
N GLN A 268 -8.23 6.36 -13.30
CA GLN A 268 -8.55 5.00 -12.86
C GLN A 268 -7.80 3.98 -13.70
N TRP A 269 -7.12 3.05 -13.05
CA TRP A 269 -6.49 1.90 -13.69
C TRP A 269 -7.52 0.81 -13.95
N LYS A 270 -7.89 0.61 -15.22
CA LYS A 270 -8.94 -0.35 -15.62
C LYS A 270 -8.41 -1.52 -16.43
N ASN A 271 -7.24 -1.37 -17.05
CA ASN A 271 -6.70 -2.40 -17.92
C ASN A 271 -6.08 -3.53 -17.08
N GLY A 272 -6.68 -4.73 -17.21
CA GLY A 272 -6.23 -5.91 -16.46
C GLY A 272 -6.49 -5.88 -14.96
N TYR A 273 -7.23 -4.88 -14.44
CA TYR A 273 -7.58 -4.77 -13.03
C TYR A 273 -9.07 -4.44 -12.87
N PRO A 274 -9.82 -5.15 -12.02
CA PRO A 274 -11.25 -4.94 -11.87
C PRO A 274 -11.56 -3.68 -11.04
N SER A 275 -12.78 -3.17 -11.17
CA SER A 275 -13.31 -2.18 -10.23
C SER A 275 -13.70 -2.89 -8.93
N VAL A 276 -12.78 -2.99 -8.02
CA VAL A 276 -12.90 -3.68 -6.73
C VAL A 276 -12.29 -2.82 -5.63
N SER A 277 -12.80 -2.97 -4.43
CA SER A 277 -12.27 -2.27 -3.25
C SER A 277 -10.78 -2.55 -3.09
N THR A 278 -9.95 -1.52 -3.33
CA THR A 278 -8.49 -1.56 -3.25
C THR A 278 -8.07 -1.07 -1.87
N TYR A 279 -7.67 -2.02 -1.02
CA TYR A 279 -7.58 -1.81 0.42
C TYR A 279 -6.21 -1.36 0.88
N ASP A 280 -5.16 -1.92 0.27
CA ASP A 280 -3.78 -1.55 0.60
C ASP A 280 -2.85 -1.72 -0.60
N LEU A 281 -1.71 -1.02 -0.57
CA LEU A 281 -0.74 -0.95 -1.65
C LEU A 281 0.67 -1.04 -1.10
N ALA A 282 1.51 -1.86 -1.72
CA ALA A 282 2.93 -1.94 -1.41
C ALA A 282 3.76 -2.03 -2.69
N ILE A 283 4.97 -1.47 -2.69
CA ILE A 283 5.91 -1.63 -3.80
C ILE A 283 7.05 -2.54 -3.37
N GLN A 284 7.24 -3.61 -4.13
CA GLN A 284 8.45 -4.41 -4.05
C GLN A 284 9.56 -3.69 -4.83
N GLU A 285 10.48 -3.04 -4.08
CA GLU A 285 11.39 -2.03 -4.64
C GLU A 285 12.42 -2.60 -5.63
N ARG A 286 12.92 -3.84 -5.42
CA ARG A 286 13.92 -4.47 -6.28
C ARG A 286 13.39 -4.71 -7.69
N GLU A 287 12.18 -5.28 -7.81
CA GLU A 287 11.54 -5.57 -9.09
C GLU A 287 10.69 -4.40 -9.61
N ALA A 288 10.44 -3.41 -8.76
CA ALA A 288 9.51 -2.31 -9.01
C ALA A 288 8.10 -2.82 -9.35
N ASP A 289 7.62 -3.79 -8.59
CA ASP A 289 6.27 -4.33 -8.72
C ASP A 289 5.34 -3.68 -7.71
N LEU A 290 4.16 -3.25 -8.15
CA LEU A 290 3.10 -2.79 -7.28
C LEU A 290 2.22 -3.97 -6.87
N VAL A 291 2.21 -4.26 -5.58
CA VAL A 291 1.33 -5.24 -4.94
C VAL A 291 0.06 -4.53 -4.49
N ILE A 292 -1.08 -5.08 -4.85
CA ILE A 292 -2.39 -4.48 -4.65
C ILE A 292 -3.25 -5.46 -3.87
N ALA A 293 -3.63 -5.07 -2.65
CA ALA A 293 -4.54 -5.84 -1.81
C ALA A 293 -5.99 -5.41 -2.07
N THR A 294 -6.88 -6.38 -2.28
CA THR A 294 -8.29 -6.12 -2.54
C THR A 294 -9.18 -6.74 -1.48
N PHE A 295 -10.34 -6.17 -1.27
CA PHE A 295 -11.37 -6.82 -0.47
C PHE A 295 -12.24 -7.69 -1.38
N GLY A 296 -12.07 -9.02 -1.25
CA GLY A 296 -12.89 -10.02 -1.94
C GLY A 296 -12.40 -10.48 -3.32
N ARG A 297 -11.22 -9.99 -3.81
CA ARG A 297 -10.65 -10.38 -5.11
C ARG A 297 -9.16 -10.70 -5.04
N ALA A 298 -8.69 -11.20 -3.90
CA ALA A 298 -7.30 -11.61 -3.64
C ALA A 298 -6.27 -10.47 -3.83
N LEU A 299 -5.03 -10.83 -4.09
CA LEU A 299 -3.91 -9.93 -4.35
C LEU A 299 -3.64 -9.84 -5.86
N TRP A 300 -3.30 -8.63 -6.31
CA TRP A 300 -2.92 -8.35 -7.68
C TRP A 300 -1.50 -7.80 -7.73
N ILE A 301 -0.78 -8.12 -8.80
CA ILE A 301 0.57 -7.60 -9.03
C ILE A 301 0.56 -6.83 -10.36
N LEU A 302 0.90 -5.54 -10.30
CA LEU A 302 1.26 -4.77 -11.48
C LEU A 302 2.78 -4.82 -11.61
N ASP A 303 3.25 -5.71 -12.46
CA ASP A 303 4.68 -5.90 -12.71
C ASP A 303 5.34 -4.66 -13.28
N ASP A 304 6.53 -4.35 -12.81
CA ASP A 304 7.45 -3.37 -13.36
C ASP A 304 6.85 -2.00 -13.68
N ILE A 305 6.69 -1.17 -12.67
CA ILE A 305 6.16 0.20 -12.79
C ILE A 305 7.22 1.24 -13.25
N ARG A 306 8.46 0.83 -13.60
CA ARG A 306 9.50 1.75 -14.07
C ARG A 306 9.07 2.62 -15.25
N PRO A 307 8.28 2.12 -16.23
CA PRO A 307 7.73 2.98 -17.27
C PRO A 307 6.82 4.09 -16.73
N LEU A 308 6.02 3.81 -15.69
CA LEU A 308 5.17 4.83 -15.07
C LEU A 308 6.02 5.89 -14.35
N ARG A 309 7.12 5.48 -13.69
CA ARG A 309 8.09 6.40 -13.10
C ARG A 309 8.67 7.36 -14.16
N LYS A 310 9.06 6.85 -15.33
CA LYS A 310 9.56 7.68 -16.44
C LYS A 310 8.51 8.66 -16.97
N LEU A 311 7.26 8.24 -17.07
CA LEU A 311 6.16 9.13 -17.46
C LEU A 311 5.90 10.22 -16.41
N ALA A 312 5.94 9.87 -15.14
CA ALA A 312 5.74 10.83 -14.04
C ALA A 312 6.91 11.83 -13.92
N ALA A 313 8.15 11.36 -14.09
CA ALA A 313 9.34 12.20 -14.09
C ALA A 313 9.37 13.20 -15.26
N ASN A 314 8.77 12.85 -16.40
CA ASN A 314 8.77 13.69 -17.60
C ASN A 314 7.39 13.77 -18.26
N LYS A 315 6.58 14.72 -17.79
CA LYS A 315 5.23 14.98 -18.32
C LYS A 315 5.19 15.23 -19.82
N GLY A 316 6.29 15.73 -20.44
CA GLY A 316 6.42 15.93 -21.88
C GLY A 316 6.30 14.63 -22.68
N MET A 317 6.60 13.48 -22.08
CA MET A 317 6.45 12.18 -22.76
C MET A 317 5.00 11.86 -23.11
N LEU A 318 4.03 12.24 -22.28
CA LEU A 318 2.61 12.04 -22.57
C LEU A 318 2.10 12.84 -23.78
N ASN A 319 2.86 13.84 -24.26
CA ASN A 319 2.52 14.62 -25.45
C ASN A 319 3.09 14.02 -26.73
N LYS A 320 4.05 13.09 -26.65
CA LYS A 320 4.62 12.41 -27.80
C LYS A 320 3.64 11.39 -28.36
N ALA A 321 3.61 11.27 -29.70
CA ALA A 321 2.75 10.29 -30.36
C ALA A 321 3.08 8.84 -29.94
N PHE A 322 4.39 8.57 -29.72
CA PHE A 322 4.91 7.27 -29.32
C PHE A 322 6.09 7.42 -28.35
N VAL A 323 6.15 6.58 -27.34
CA VAL A 323 7.27 6.45 -26.40
C VAL A 323 7.55 4.97 -26.18
N ALA A 324 8.78 4.54 -26.43
CA ALA A 324 9.28 3.23 -26.01
C ALA A 324 10.05 3.37 -24.69
N PHE A 325 9.94 2.36 -23.85
CA PHE A 325 10.66 2.29 -22.57
C PHE A 325 11.75 1.23 -22.64
N ASP A 326 12.83 1.43 -21.87
CA ASP A 326 13.86 0.41 -21.73
C ASP A 326 13.26 -0.84 -21.06
N SER A 327 13.57 -1.99 -21.61
CA SER A 327 13.25 -3.26 -20.98
C SER A 327 14.19 -3.51 -19.80
N ARG A 328 13.70 -4.18 -18.77
CA ARG A 328 14.56 -4.71 -17.71
C ARG A 328 15.44 -5.82 -18.25
N ASN A 329 16.55 -6.09 -17.56
CA ASN A 329 17.31 -7.30 -17.81
C ASN A 329 16.43 -8.52 -17.54
N VAL A 330 16.43 -9.45 -18.47
CA VAL A 330 15.65 -10.68 -18.40
C VAL A 330 16.60 -11.87 -18.49
N VAL A 331 16.34 -12.85 -17.65
CA VAL A 331 17.12 -14.09 -17.66
C VAL A 331 16.29 -15.17 -18.34
N GLN A 332 16.84 -15.74 -19.41
CA GLN A 332 16.30 -16.96 -20.01
C GLN A 332 16.57 -18.11 -19.04
N ALA A 333 15.52 -18.71 -18.50
CA ALA A 333 15.64 -19.75 -17.50
C ALA A 333 14.70 -20.91 -17.80
N GLN A 334 15.17 -22.12 -17.53
CA GLN A 334 14.30 -23.29 -17.40
C GLN A 334 13.74 -23.32 -15.98
N PHE A 335 12.45 -23.28 -15.86
CA PHE A 335 11.79 -23.38 -14.57
C PHE A 335 11.60 -24.83 -14.19
N ARG A 336 12.06 -25.17 -13.00
CA ARG A 336 11.77 -26.46 -12.39
C ARG A 336 10.36 -26.40 -11.79
N ASN A 337 9.63 -27.52 -11.87
CA ASN A 337 8.36 -27.65 -11.15
C ASN A 337 8.59 -27.46 -9.64
N ALA A 338 7.64 -26.80 -8.98
CA ALA A 338 7.69 -26.68 -7.54
C ALA A 338 7.68 -28.07 -6.88
N PRO A 339 8.41 -28.28 -5.78
CA PRO A 339 8.28 -29.51 -5.01
C PRO A 339 6.87 -29.63 -4.44
N GLY A 340 6.31 -30.83 -4.42
CA GLY A 340 4.97 -31.11 -3.93
C GLY A 340 4.06 -31.76 -4.97
N TYR A 341 2.77 -31.83 -4.69
CA TYR A 341 1.80 -32.41 -5.61
C TYR A 341 1.59 -31.49 -6.82
N GLU A 342 1.76 -32.03 -8.01
CA GLU A 342 1.49 -31.33 -9.27
C GLU A 342 -0.01 -31.18 -9.56
N TRP A 343 -0.86 -31.88 -8.81
CA TRP A 343 -2.29 -31.95 -9.01
C TRP A 343 -3.00 -31.02 -8.06
N SER A 344 -3.66 -30.00 -8.61
CA SER A 344 -4.68 -29.27 -7.85
C SER A 344 -5.97 -30.09 -7.85
N THR A 345 -6.58 -30.28 -6.69
CA THR A 345 -7.96 -30.78 -6.60
C THR A 345 -8.93 -29.69 -7.05
N TRP A 346 -10.14 -30.09 -7.47
CA TRP A 346 -11.22 -29.15 -7.77
C TRP A 346 -11.42 -28.20 -6.57
N GLY A 347 -11.36 -26.89 -6.83
CA GLY A 347 -11.49 -25.88 -5.79
C GLY A 347 -10.18 -25.27 -5.27
N ILE A 348 -9.00 -25.74 -5.70
CA ILE A 348 -7.75 -25.04 -5.44
C ILE A 348 -7.55 -23.98 -6.53
N TRP A 349 -7.46 -22.76 -6.08
CA TRP A 349 -7.13 -21.63 -6.96
C TRP A 349 -5.62 -21.56 -7.21
N ASP A 350 -5.25 -21.40 -8.46
CA ASP A 350 -3.89 -21.18 -8.91
C ASP A 350 -3.76 -19.77 -9.48
N ALA A 351 -2.77 -19.00 -9.04
CA ALA A 351 -2.42 -17.73 -9.66
C ALA A 351 -1.36 -17.94 -10.73
N ASP A 352 -1.49 -17.18 -11.82
CA ASP A 352 -0.48 -17.17 -12.87
C ASP A 352 0.85 -16.63 -12.33
N ASN A 353 1.94 -17.24 -12.78
CA ASN A 353 3.27 -16.67 -12.57
C ASN A 353 3.49 -15.47 -13.48
N ARG A 354 4.39 -14.58 -13.06
CA ARG A 354 4.95 -13.57 -13.93
C ARG A 354 5.50 -14.23 -15.21
N PRO A 355 5.17 -13.70 -16.40
CA PRO A 355 5.72 -14.22 -17.64
C PRO A 355 7.26 -14.21 -17.63
N ALA A 356 7.88 -15.33 -17.97
CA ALA A 356 9.35 -15.47 -18.06
C ALA A 356 9.96 -14.70 -19.23
N ASN A 357 9.12 -14.17 -20.09
CA ASN A 357 9.45 -13.49 -21.33
C ASN A 357 9.98 -12.06 -21.10
N ALA A 358 10.69 -11.52 -22.06
CA ALA A 358 11.16 -10.12 -22.02
C ALA A 358 9.99 -9.14 -22.19
N PRO A 359 9.66 -8.30 -21.18
CA PRO A 359 8.62 -7.29 -21.33
C PRO A 359 9.13 -6.12 -22.14
N ILE A 360 8.36 -5.69 -23.12
CA ILE A 360 8.61 -4.48 -23.93
C ILE A 360 7.41 -3.56 -23.73
N SER A 361 7.66 -2.44 -23.03
CA SER A 361 6.63 -1.47 -22.69
C SER A 361 6.71 -0.25 -23.61
N TYR A 362 5.55 0.26 -24.02
CA TYR A 362 5.44 1.48 -24.82
C TYR A 362 4.16 2.23 -24.50
N PHE A 363 4.15 3.52 -24.80
CA PHE A 363 2.99 4.40 -24.67
C PHE A 363 2.65 4.98 -26.02
N ILE A 364 1.36 5.00 -26.35
CA ILE A 364 0.82 5.60 -27.57
C ILE A 364 -0.21 6.65 -27.17
N LYS A 365 0.01 7.88 -27.60
CA LYS A 365 -0.97 8.95 -27.38
C LYS A 365 -2.25 8.66 -28.18
N ALA A 366 -3.41 8.80 -27.54
CA ALA A 366 -4.68 8.70 -28.25
C ALA A 366 -4.76 9.73 -29.38
N SER A 367 -5.16 9.29 -30.56
CA SER A 367 -5.44 10.20 -31.68
C SER A 367 -6.71 11.00 -31.36
N SER A 368 -6.68 12.29 -31.67
CA SER A 368 -7.87 13.15 -31.64
C SER A 368 -8.78 12.95 -32.86
N ASP A 369 -8.30 12.24 -33.88
CA ASP A 369 -9.03 11.98 -35.10
C ASP A 369 -9.87 10.71 -34.97
N THR A 370 -11.17 10.86 -34.76
CA THR A 370 -12.14 9.80 -34.68
C THR A 370 -12.81 9.49 -36.05
N SER A 371 -12.41 10.18 -37.13
CA SER A 371 -13.13 10.20 -38.39
C SER A 371 -12.78 9.06 -39.36
N THR A 372 -11.75 8.28 -39.07
CA THR A 372 -11.37 7.16 -39.92
C THR A 372 -11.65 5.82 -39.26
N LYS A 373 -12.26 4.86 -39.99
CA LYS A 373 -12.09 3.43 -39.77
C LYS A 373 -10.57 3.14 -39.89
N ALA A 374 -9.81 3.55 -38.91
CA ALA A 374 -8.37 3.44 -38.90
C ALA A 374 -8.01 1.96 -39.12
N LYS A 375 -7.26 1.66 -40.17
CA LYS A 375 -6.45 0.44 -40.21
C LYS A 375 -5.83 0.32 -38.81
N LYS A 376 -6.03 -0.84 -38.16
CA LYS A 376 -5.34 -1.09 -36.89
C LYS A 376 -3.86 -0.94 -37.14
N ASP A 377 -3.28 0.17 -36.73
CA ASP A 377 -1.85 0.38 -36.77
C ASP A 377 -1.13 -0.68 -35.93
N SER A 378 0.09 -0.94 -36.25
CA SER A 378 0.90 -1.93 -35.52
C SER A 378 2.24 -1.31 -35.14
N VAL A 379 2.69 -1.67 -33.93
CA VAL A 379 4.06 -1.40 -33.49
C VAL A 379 4.95 -2.52 -34.01
N VAL A 380 5.98 -2.16 -34.75
CA VAL A 380 7.02 -3.09 -35.25
C VAL A 380 8.23 -2.98 -34.34
N VAL A 381 8.64 -4.11 -33.74
CA VAL A 381 9.81 -4.21 -32.90
C VAL A 381 10.84 -5.12 -33.56
N LYS A 382 12.06 -4.61 -33.71
CA LYS A 382 13.19 -5.37 -34.20
C LYS A 382 14.15 -5.65 -33.06
N ILE A 383 14.47 -6.91 -32.86
CA ILE A 383 15.45 -7.36 -31.87
C ILE A 383 16.77 -7.59 -32.59
N TYR A 384 17.84 -7.05 -32.05
CA TYR A 384 19.19 -7.15 -32.57
C TYR A 384 20.09 -7.93 -31.62
N ASN A 385 21.04 -8.67 -32.15
CA ASN A 385 22.12 -9.25 -31.36
C ASN A 385 23.24 -8.19 -31.12
N ASP A 386 24.30 -8.61 -30.41
CA ASP A 386 25.50 -7.78 -30.15
C ASP A 386 26.28 -7.35 -31.39
N LYS A 387 26.05 -8.03 -32.52
CA LYS A 387 26.62 -7.67 -33.84
C LYS A 387 25.73 -6.73 -34.66
N ASN A 388 24.66 -6.23 -34.13
CA ASN A 388 23.65 -5.41 -34.82
C ASN A 388 22.89 -6.15 -35.95
N GLU A 389 22.83 -7.46 -35.90
CA GLU A 389 22.03 -8.26 -36.84
C GLU A 389 20.61 -8.41 -36.27
N VAL A 390 19.58 -8.29 -37.13
CA VAL A 390 18.19 -8.51 -36.72
C VAL A 390 17.98 -9.99 -36.54
N ILE A 391 17.72 -10.43 -35.28
CA ILE A 391 17.43 -11.80 -34.97
C ILE A 391 15.91 -12.09 -34.86
N ARG A 392 15.08 -11.04 -34.63
CA ARG A 392 13.63 -11.19 -34.58
C ARG A 392 12.90 -9.93 -35.00
N ASN A 393 11.79 -10.09 -35.72
CA ASN A 393 10.82 -9.05 -36.01
C ASN A 393 9.51 -9.42 -35.38
N LEU A 394 8.97 -8.53 -34.52
CA LEU A 394 7.70 -8.70 -33.84
C LEU A 394 6.73 -7.61 -34.25
N ARG A 395 5.44 -7.92 -34.25
CA ARG A 395 4.39 -6.96 -34.58
C ARG A 395 3.26 -7.09 -33.57
N TRP A 396 2.91 -5.98 -32.94
CA TRP A 396 1.85 -5.91 -31.94
C TRP A 396 0.82 -4.84 -32.28
N ALA A 397 -0.36 -4.89 -31.66
CA ALA A 397 -1.39 -3.87 -31.81
C ALA A 397 -0.88 -2.52 -31.27
N ALA A 398 -1.24 -1.44 -31.95
CA ALA A 398 -0.95 -0.07 -31.53
C ALA A 398 -2.17 0.52 -30.80
N ASP A 399 -2.49 -0.02 -29.63
CA ASP A 399 -3.59 0.49 -28.81
C ASP A 399 -3.16 1.78 -28.09
N SER A 400 -4.06 2.75 -27.99
CA SER A 400 -3.76 4.00 -27.28
C SER A 400 -3.60 3.76 -25.78
N GLY A 401 -2.69 4.51 -25.16
CA GLY A 401 -2.36 4.39 -23.74
C GLY A 401 -1.08 3.61 -23.49
N PHE A 402 -0.94 3.10 -22.27
CA PHE A 402 0.20 2.29 -21.88
C PHE A 402 -0.01 0.84 -22.32
N ASN A 403 1.01 0.29 -23.00
CA ASN A 403 1.01 -1.07 -23.52
C ASN A 403 2.22 -1.84 -23.00
N ARG A 404 2.05 -3.15 -22.83
CA ARG A 404 3.14 -4.09 -22.55
C ARG A 404 2.93 -5.35 -23.35
N ALA A 405 3.93 -5.70 -24.12
CA ALA A 405 4.00 -6.94 -24.88
C ALA A 405 5.23 -7.75 -24.44
N TYR A 406 5.28 -9.00 -24.83
CA TYR A 406 6.31 -9.92 -24.36
C TYR A 406 6.99 -10.62 -25.56
N TRP A 407 8.32 -10.72 -25.47
CA TRP A 407 9.12 -11.54 -26.38
C TRP A 407 9.62 -12.79 -25.67
N GLY A 408 9.43 -13.98 -26.29
CA GLY A 408 9.80 -15.27 -25.72
C GLY A 408 11.31 -15.53 -25.64
N MET A 409 12.14 -14.59 -26.11
CA MET A 409 13.61 -14.71 -26.20
C MET A 409 14.07 -15.89 -27.08
N GLU A 410 13.29 -16.20 -28.08
CA GLU A 410 13.59 -17.18 -29.14
C GLU A 410 13.86 -16.44 -30.46
N GLU A 411 14.71 -17.04 -31.31
CA GLU A 411 15.07 -16.51 -32.64
C GLU A 411 13.93 -16.64 -33.66
#